data_fd0398f961b31ae091ebec11c050758c
#
_entry.id   fd0398f961b31ae091ebec11c050758c
#
_cell.length_a   1.000
_cell.length_b   1.000
_cell.length_c   1.000
_cell.angle_alpha   90.00
_cell.angle_beta   90.00
_cell.angle_gamma   90.00
#
_symmetry.space_group_name_H-M   'P 1'
#
loop_
_entity.id
_entity.type
_entity.pdbx_description
1 polymer ?
#
loop_
_entity_poly.entity_id
_entity_poly.type
_entity_poly.pdbx_seq_one_letter_code
_entity_poly.pdbx_strand_id
1 'polypeptide(L)'
;MRAQEQQFNAWGKTALQRAVAAVFKPLVWANFRALETLLKLQLGLKKHGMVPKEPIEKDVSCSVPIVTPGLFEALNAGRIQPVEGTIARYDAKTVAMSGGETVEADLTILAVGWTLGVPYLPQRYREKLVDADGQYRTYRLAVNPALPDMGFVGFNSSFCTVLTAEVIANWLVRYADGCLADQPTEAEMNANIEMMLAWRREERPAAQIYGGLCAAPFHFKHLDELLADMGAKKRKRDNPLAEQFSYPNHSAYGAFLASCPQYQAG
;
A
#
# COMPACT_ATOMS: atom_id res chain seq x y z
N MET A 1 -12.01 5.16 5.06
CA MET A 1 -12.42 6.55 5.42
C MET A 1 -11.15 7.41 5.45
N ARG A 2 -11.22 8.67 5.00
CA ARG A 2 -10.06 9.60 5.03
C ARG A 2 -9.52 9.82 6.44
N ALA A 3 -10.39 9.82 7.45
CA ALA A 3 -9.97 9.94 8.85
C ALA A 3 -9.02 8.82 9.30
N GLN A 4 -9.07 7.65 8.69
CA GLN A 4 -8.15 6.55 9.01
C GLN A 4 -6.72 6.84 8.57
N GLU A 5 -6.53 7.55 7.45
CA GLU A 5 -5.20 7.95 6.99
C GLU A 5 -4.52 8.92 7.96
N GLN A 6 -5.31 9.71 8.71
CA GLN A 6 -4.77 10.69 9.66
C GLN A 6 -4.15 10.05 10.91
N GLN A 7 -4.47 8.79 11.19
CA GLN A 7 -3.85 8.03 12.28
C GLN A 7 -2.39 7.66 12.00
N PHE A 8 -1.96 7.76 10.75
CA PHE A 8 -0.62 7.43 10.31
C PHE A 8 0.16 8.68 9.92
N ASN A 9 1.49 8.56 9.90
CA ASN A 9 2.35 9.66 9.53
C ASN A 9 2.57 9.72 8.01
N ALA A 10 1.77 10.54 7.31
CA ALA A 10 1.87 10.72 5.86
C ALA A 10 3.12 11.52 5.48
N TRP A 11 3.58 11.34 4.24
CA TRP A 11 4.65 12.16 3.64
C TRP A 11 4.21 13.62 3.46
N GLY A 12 5.18 14.53 3.34
CA GLY A 12 4.93 15.95 3.02
C GLY A 12 4.19 16.74 4.10
N LYS A 13 4.17 16.28 5.36
CA LYS A 13 3.57 17.04 6.47
C LYS A 13 4.37 18.28 6.81
N THR A 14 3.68 19.39 7.04
CA THR A 14 4.27 20.62 7.60
C THR A 14 4.72 20.42 9.05
N ALA A 15 5.57 21.32 9.56
CA ALA A 15 6.01 21.30 10.96
C ALA A 15 4.81 21.33 11.94
N LEU A 16 3.80 22.17 11.65
CA LEU A 16 2.59 22.26 12.46
C LEU A 16 1.81 20.94 12.46
N GLN A 17 1.62 20.32 11.29
CA GLN A 17 0.93 19.03 11.19
C GLN A 17 1.67 17.92 11.94
N ARG A 18 3.01 17.93 11.93
CA ARG A 18 3.82 16.99 12.72
C ARG A 18 3.65 17.22 14.22
N ALA A 19 3.66 18.49 14.67
CA ALA A 19 3.44 18.83 16.07
C ALA A 19 2.05 18.37 16.56
N VAL A 20 1.00 18.62 15.77
CA VAL A 20 -0.37 18.17 16.09
C VAL A 20 -0.43 16.63 16.15
N ALA A 21 0.17 15.94 15.19
CA ALA A 21 0.22 14.48 15.19
C ALA A 21 0.93 13.91 16.42
N ALA A 22 2.02 14.58 16.88
CA ALA A 22 2.75 14.19 18.08
C ALA A 22 1.90 14.28 19.35
N VAL A 23 1.08 15.33 19.47
CA VAL A 23 0.15 15.50 20.60
C VAL A 23 -0.90 14.37 20.65
N PHE A 24 -1.42 13.94 19.50
CA PHE A 24 -2.43 12.89 19.43
C PHE A 24 -1.85 11.46 19.42
N LYS A 25 -0.53 11.31 19.29
CA LYS A 25 0.13 9.99 19.22
C LYS A 25 -0.26 9.04 20.36
N PRO A 26 -0.35 9.45 21.65
CA PRO A 26 -0.74 8.55 22.73
C PRO A 26 -2.18 8.02 22.57
N LEU A 27 -3.10 8.87 22.09
CA LEU A 27 -4.48 8.49 21.87
C LEU A 27 -4.61 7.48 20.72
N VAL A 28 -3.90 7.72 19.62
CA VAL A 28 -3.83 6.79 18.47
C VAL A 28 -3.24 5.46 18.91
N TRP A 29 -2.16 5.48 19.68
CA TRP A 29 -1.54 4.27 20.23
C TRP A 29 -2.53 3.49 21.12
N ALA A 30 -3.22 4.16 22.03
CA ALA A 30 -4.21 3.52 22.91
C ALA A 30 -5.36 2.89 22.11
N ASN A 31 -5.82 3.54 21.05
CA ASN A 31 -6.83 3.00 20.15
C ASN A 31 -6.36 1.70 19.48
N PHE A 32 -5.15 1.67 18.95
CA PHE A 32 -4.61 0.45 18.34
C PHE A 32 -4.40 -0.68 19.37
N ARG A 33 -3.96 -0.37 20.59
CA ARG A 33 -3.83 -1.38 21.67
C ARG A 33 -5.19 -1.96 22.09
N ALA A 34 -6.22 -1.13 22.17
CA ALA A 34 -7.58 -1.58 22.44
C ALA A 34 -8.09 -2.50 21.34
N LEU A 35 -7.93 -2.10 20.06
CA LEU A 35 -8.32 -2.92 18.92
C LEU A 35 -7.58 -4.24 18.88
N GLU A 36 -6.27 -4.24 19.08
CA GLU A 36 -5.44 -5.43 19.09
C GLU A 36 -5.87 -6.41 20.20
N THR A 37 -6.15 -5.88 21.39
CA THR A 37 -6.63 -6.68 22.51
C THR A 37 -7.98 -7.32 22.20
N LEU A 38 -8.90 -6.53 21.63
CA LEU A 38 -10.21 -7.03 21.23
C LEU A 38 -10.11 -8.17 20.21
N LEU A 39 -9.30 -7.98 19.16
CA LEU A 39 -9.09 -9.00 18.12
C LEU A 39 -8.44 -10.27 18.69
N LYS A 40 -7.43 -10.15 19.55
CA LYS A 40 -6.79 -11.28 20.22
C LYS A 40 -7.77 -12.11 21.03
N LEU A 41 -8.72 -11.44 21.71
CA LEU A 41 -9.74 -12.11 22.53
C LEU A 41 -10.84 -12.72 21.64
N GLN A 42 -11.39 -11.97 20.71
CA GLN A 42 -12.49 -12.45 19.85
C GLN A 42 -12.10 -13.64 18.98
N LEU A 43 -10.88 -13.61 18.42
CA LEU A 43 -10.40 -14.63 17.50
C LEU A 43 -9.63 -15.77 18.19
N GLY A 44 -9.38 -15.65 19.49
CA GLY A 44 -8.62 -16.65 20.22
C GLY A 44 -7.19 -16.82 19.73
N LEU A 45 -6.58 -15.78 19.18
CA LEU A 45 -5.26 -15.85 18.48
C LEU A 45 -4.17 -16.44 19.38
N LYS A 46 -4.19 -16.14 20.68
CA LYS A 46 -3.22 -16.65 21.65
C LYS A 46 -3.32 -18.17 21.81
N LYS A 47 -4.54 -18.72 21.79
CA LYS A 47 -4.78 -20.18 21.91
C LYS A 47 -4.17 -20.96 20.75
N HIS A 48 -4.13 -20.35 19.57
CA HIS A 48 -3.65 -20.98 18.33
C HIS A 48 -2.20 -20.61 17.96
N GLY A 49 -1.48 -19.88 18.83
CA GLY A 49 -0.13 -19.43 18.51
C GLY A 49 -0.05 -18.40 17.35
N MET A 50 -1.19 -17.79 16.97
CA MET A 50 -1.31 -16.91 15.80
C MET A 50 -1.27 -15.42 16.15
N VAL A 51 -0.70 -15.06 17.29
CA VAL A 51 -0.51 -13.64 17.66
C VAL A 51 0.62 -13.08 16.83
N PRO A 52 0.38 -12.03 16.00
CA PRO A 52 1.45 -11.38 15.24
C PRO A 52 2.56 -10.86 16.15
N LYS A 53 3.81 -10.91 15.68
CA LYS A 53 4.98 -10.38 16.41
C LYS A 53 5.02 -8.85 16.39
N GLU A 54 4.55 -8.27 15.28
CA GLU A 54 4.50 -6.82 15.10
C GLU A 54 3.18 -6.22 15.60
N PRO A 55 3.19 -4.95 16.02
CA PRO A 55 1.98 -4.23 16.40
C PRO A 55 1.01 -4.09 15.21
N ILE A 56 -0.31 -4.14 15.49
CA ILE A 56 -1.36 -4.11 14.46
C ILE A 56 -1.27 -2.89 13.52
N GLU A 57 -0.82 -1.75 14.00
CA GLU A 57 -0.67 -0.54 13.20
C GLU A 57 0.39 -0.68 12.10
N LYS A 58 1.39 -1.54 12.30
CA LYS A 58 2.37 -1.87 11.26
C LYS A 58 1.77 -2.80 10.22
N ASP A 59 1.05 -3.83 10.65
CA ASP A 59 0.44 -4.81 9.76
C ASP A 59 -0.70 -4.25 8.94
N VAL A 60 -1.67 -3.58 9.59
CA VAL A 60 -2.85 -2.98 8.93
C VAL A 60 -2.48 -1.98 7.84
N SER A 61 -1.32 -1.34 7.96
CA SER A 61 -0.85 -0.42 6.95
C SER A 61 -0.26 -1.10 5.70
N CYS A 62 0.05 -2.40 5.77
CA CYS A 62 0.76 -3.13 4.70
C CYS A 62 0.04 -4.39 4.24
N SER A 63 -0.88 -4.92 5.03
CA SER A 63 -1.65 -6.13 4.71
C SER A 63 -3.14 -5.91 4.89
N VAL A 64 -3.93 -6.62 4.08
CA VAL A 64 -5.39 -6.66 4.24
C VAL A 64 -5.71 -7.89 5.09
N PRO A 65 -6.18 -7.72 6.32
CA PRO A 65 -6.66 -8.85 7.10
C PRO A 65 -7.93 -9.41 6.44
N ILE A 66 -7.84 -10.60 5.88
CA ILE A 66 -9.00 -11.32 5.35
C ILE A 66 -9.44 -12.31 6.43
N VAL A 67 -10.59 -12.06 7.02
CA VAL A 67 -11.23 -13.02 7.92
C VAL A 67 -12.07 -13.96 7.08
N THR A 68 -11.55 -15.17 6.83
CA THR A 68 -12.28 -16.21 6.11
C THR A 68 -13.34 -16.81 7.04
N PRO A 69 -14.64 -16.77 6.65
CA PRO A 69 -15.68 -17.43 7.44
C PRO A 69 -15.35 -18.91 7.70
N GLY A 70 -15.52 -19.35 8.93
CA GLY A 70 -15.26 -20.74 9.34
C GLY A 70 -13.80 -21.06 9.67
N LEU A 71 -12.84 -20.15 9.47
CA LEU A 71 -11.43 -20.40 9.77
C LEU A 71 -11.20 -20.69 11.26
N PHE A 72 -11.69 -19.83 12.13
CA PHE A 72 -11.48 -19.98 13.57
C PHE A 72 -12.31 -21.14 14.16
N GLU A 73 -13.47 -21.45 13.60
CA GLU A 73 -14.25 -22.63 13.93
C GLU A 73 -13.49 -23.92 13.56
N ALA A 74 -12.84 -23.95 12.41
CA ALA A 74 -12.03 -25.08 11.98
C ALA A 74 -10.77 -25.26 12.85
N LEU A 75 -10.11 -24.17 13.24
CA LEU A 75 -9.00 -24.16 14.19
C LEU A 75 -9.44 -24.68 15.57
N ASN A 76 -10.58 -24.19 16.08
CA ASN A 76 -11.12 -24.62 17.36
C ASN A 76 -11.54 -26.11 17.39
N ALA A 77 -12.02 -26.61 16.25
CA ALA A 77 -12.38 -28.01 16.08
C ALA A 77 -11.18 -28.94 15.76
N GLY A 78 -9.95 -28.40 15.71
CA GLY A 78 -8.74 -29.16 15.40
C GLY A 78 -8.64 -29.66 13.96
N ARG A 79 -9.49 -29.16 13.05
CA ARG A 79 -9.43 -29.49 11.61
C ARG A 79 -8.31 -28.76 10.89
N ILE A 80 -7.81 -27.66 11.46
CA ILE A 80 -6.64 -26.92 11.01
C ILE A 80 -5.65 -26.88 12.15
N GLN A 81 -4.40 -27.26 11.87
CA GLN A 81 -3.28 -27.18 12.82
C GLN A 81 -2.27 -26.16 12.31
N PRO A 82 -2.10 -25.00 12.98
CA PRO A 82 -1.04 -24.06 12.65
C PRO A 82 0.32 -24.66 12.95
N VAL A 83 1.27 -24.56 12.02
CA VAL A 83 2.67 -24.94 12.20
C VAL A 83 3.52 -23.69 11.95
N GLU A 84 4.30 -23.29 12.94
CA GLU A 84 5.21 -22.15 12.81
C GLU A 84 6.54 -22.61 12.22
N GLY A 85 6.99 -21.99 11.14
CA GLY A 85 8.28 -22.26 10.53
C GLY A 85 8.32 -21.96 9.05
N THR A 86 9.48 -22.24 8.46
CA THR A 86 9.68 -22.17 7.01
C THR A 86 9.85 -23.59 6.45
N ILE A 87 9.39 -23.79 5.22
CA ILE A 87 9.53 -25.07 4.54
C ILE A 87 10.96 -25.19 4.02
N ALA A 88 11.63 -26.27 4.37
CA ALA A 88 12.98 -26.58 3.91
C ALA A 88 12.96 -27.44 2.65
N ARG A 89 12.05 -28.42 2.57
CA ARG A 89 12.00 -29.39 1.46
C ARG A 89 10.60 -29.99 1.32
N TYR A 90 10.26 -30.31 0.08
CA TYR A 90 9.10 -31.12 -0.28
C TYR A 90 9.56 -32.52 -0.68
N ASP A 91 8.93 -33.54 -0.12
CA ASP A 91 9.06 -34.93 -0.52
C ASP A 91 7.72 -35.44 -1.08
N ALA A 92 7.65 -36.68 -1.56
CA ALA A 92 6.46 -37.20 -2.26
C ALA A 92 5.16 -37.12 -1.44
N LYS A 93 5.25 -37.26 -0.11
CA LYS A 93 4.10 -37.26 0.81
C LYS A 93 4.37 -36.48 2.10
N THR A 94 5.46 -35.75 2.14
CA THR A 94 5.85 -35.03 3.35
C THR A 94 6.43 -33.67 3.02
N VAL A 95 6.26 -32.74 3.95
CA VAL A 95 6.89 -31.42 3.92
C VAL A 95 7.82 -31.33 5.13
N ALA A 96 9.11 -31.16 4.88
CA ALA A 96 10.10 -30.97 5.94
C ALA A 96 10.23 -29.48 6.27
N MET A 97 10.11 -29.15 7.54
CA MET A 97 10.28 -27.80 8.06
C MET A 97 11.74 -27.53 8.41
N SER A 98 12.18 -26.26 8.36
CA SER A 98 13.56 -25.87 8.71
C SER A 98 13.91 -26.15 10.18
N GLY A 99 12.92 -26.28 11.05
CA GLY A 99 13.07 -26.69 12.46
C GLY A 99 13.26 -28.18 12.66
N GLY A 100 13.27 -29.02 11.61
CA GLY A 100 13.41 -30.47 11.68
C GLY A 100 12.08 -31.23 11.79
N GLU A 101 10.97 -30.55 11.95
CA GLU A 101 9.64 -31.16 11.96
C GLU A 101 9.26 -31.61 10.54
N THR A 102 8.51 -32.69 10.43
CA THR A 102 7.98 -33.21 9.17
C THR A 102 6.46 -33.33 9.26
N VAL A 103 5.77 -32.78 8.27
CA VAL A 103 4.30 -32.82 8.16
C VAL A 103 3.91 -33.73 6.99
N GLU A 104 3.00 -34.67 7.23
CA GLU A 104 2.42 -35.48 6.16
C GLU A 104 1.47 -34.62 5.30
N ALA A 105 1.58 -34.70 3.98
CA ALA A 105 0.76 -33.95 3.05
C ALA A 105 0.54 -34.70 1.74
N ASP A 106 -0.72 -34.98 1.42
CA ASP A 106 -1.11 -35.52 0.11
C ASP A 106 -1.21 -34.41 -0.97
N LEU A 107 -1.47 -33.17 -0.54
CA LEU A 107 -1.55 -31.99 -1.37
C LEU A 107 -0.94 -30.80 -0.66
N THR A 108 -0.07 -30.05 -1.32
CA THR A 108 0.47 -28.79 -0.82
C THR A 108 -0.02 -27.63 -1.70
N ILE A 109 -0.65 -26.64 -1.05
CA ILE A 109 -1.11 -25.40 -1.72
C ILE A 109 -0.19 -24.27 -1.29
N LEU A 110 0.51 -23.68 -2.25
CA LEU A 110 1.41 -22.54 -2.02
C LEU A 110 0.63 -21.22 -2.11
N ALA A 111 0.28 -20.65 -0.96
CA ALA A 111 -0.35 -19.33 -0.85
C ALA A 111 0.66 -18.28 -0.34
N VAL A 112 1.84 -18.25 -0.95
CA VAL A 112 3.02 -17.48 -0.48
C VAL A 112 3.15 -16.08 -1.12
N GLY A 113 2.11 -15.64 -1.84
CA GLY A 113 2.12 -14.34 -2.54
C GLY A 113 2.90 -14.40 -3.85
N TRP A 114 3.50 -13.28 -4.21
CA TRP A 114 4.21 -13.09 -5.48
C TRP A 114 5.43 -12.20 -5.27
N THR A 115 6.39 -12.32 -6.15
CA THR A 115 7.58 -11.46 -6.15
C THR A 115 7.35 -10.29 -7.10
N LEU A 116 7.50 -9.09 -6.58
CA LEU A 116 7.48 -7.90 -7.40
C LEU A 116 8.73 -7.85 -8.29
N GLY A 117 8.53 -7.61 -9.58
CA GLY A 117 9.67 -7.50 -10.49
C GLY A 117 9.25 -7.06 -11.89
N VAL A 118 10.22 -6.55 -12.62
CA VAL A 118 10.11 -6.19 -14.03
C VAL A 118 11.15 -6.96 -14.84
N PRO A 119 11.13 -8.31 -14.82
CA PRO A 119 12.17 -9.15 -15.43
C PRO A 119 12.25 -8.99 -16.94
N TYR A 120 11.19 -8.51 -17.59
CA TYR A 120 11.13 -8.19 -19.01
C TYR A 120 11.95 -6.95 -19.40
N LEU A 121 12.30 -6.08 -18.43
CA LEU A 121 13.15 -4.93 -18.70
C LEU A 121 14.63 -5.34 -18.73
N PRO A 122 15.41 -4.84 -19.72
CA PRO A 122 16.86 -4.98 -19.72
C PRO A 122 17.48 -4.46 -18.42
N GLN A 123 18.60 -5.05 -18.00
CA GLN A 123 19.26 -4.74 -16.73
C GLN A 123 19.53 -3.23 -16.56
N ARG A 124 20.03 -2.57 -17.61
CA ARG A 124 20.31 -1.13 -17.61
C ARG A 124 19.14 -0.23 -17.23
N TYR A 125 17.88 -0.68 -17.46
CA TYR A 125 16.68 0.03 -17.08
C TYR A 125 16.24 -0.33 -15.66
N ARG A 126 16.41 -1.59 -15.27
CA ARG A 126 16.12 -2.04 -13.91
C ARG A 126 16.99 -1.35 -12.87
N GLU A 127 18.27 -1.15 -13.16
CA GLU A 127 19.22 -0.43 -12.29
C GLU A 127 18.87 1.05 -12.10
N LYS A 128 18.16 1.66 -13.04
CA LYS A 128 17.62 3.02 -12.90
C LYS A 128 16.33 3.06 -12.12
N LEU A 129 15.50 2.02 -12.26
CA LEU A 129 14.17 1.95 -11.69
C LEU A 129 14.17 1.48 -10.23
N VAL A 130 15.10 0.65 -9.83
CA VAL A 130 15.17 0.02 -8.51
C VAL A 130 16.49 0.39 -7.84
N ASP A 131 16.43 0.86 -6.60
CA ASP A 131 17.63 1.19 -5.83
C ASP A 131 18.31 -0.07 -5.23
N ALA A 132 19.44 0.14 -4.54
CA ALA A 132 20.21 -0.94 -3.93
C ALA A 132 19.43 -1.72 -2.84
N ASP A 133 18.43 -1.11 -2.24
CA ASP A 133 17.57 -1.73 -1.23
C ASP A 133 16.33 -2.42 -1.85
N GLY A 134 16.26 -2.50 -3.18
CA GLY A 134 15.13 -3.10 -3.90
C GLY A 134 13.90 -2.20 -3.98
N GLN A 135 14.02 -0.90 -3.68
CA GLN A 135 12.91 0.03 -3.69
C GLN A 135 12.75 0.68 -5.06
N TYR A 136 11.51 0.76 -5.53
CA TYR A 136 11.19 1.42 -6.81
C TYR A 136 11.28 2.94 -6.70
N ARG A 137 12.06 3.51 -7.58
CA ARG A 137 12.30 4.95 -7.73
C ARG A 137 11.30 5.53 -8.73
N THR A 138 10.10 5.82 -8.26
CA THR A 138 9.03 6.33 -9.13
C THR A 138 8.35 7.58 -8.53
N TYR A 139 8.20 8.60 -9.37
CA TYR A 139 7.37 9.76 -9.09
C TYR A 139 5.90 9.38 -9.26
N ARG A 140 5.05 9.74 -8.31
CA ARG A 140 3.61 9.39 -8.30
C ARG A 140 3.31 7.90 -8.45
N LEU A 141 4.27 7.00 -8.17
CA LEU A 141 4.16 5.55 -8.44
C LEU A 141 3.85 5.24 -9.92
N ALA A 142 4.23 6.14 -10.82
CA ALA A 142 3.85 6.09 -12.23
C ALA A 142 5.03 6.25 -13.20
N VAL A 143 5.98 7.13 -12.94
CA VAL A 143 7.08 7.41 -13.86
C VAL A 143 8.43 7.48 -13.14
N ASN A 144 9.51 7.21 -13.89
CA ASN A 144 10.87 7.48 -13.45
C ASN A 144 11.53 8.44 -14.44
N PRO A 145 12.04 9.61 -14.04
CA PRO A 145 12.62 10.59 -14.97
C PRO A 145 13.83 10.06 -15.76
N ALA A 146 14.53 9.05 -15.24
CA ALA A 146 15.60 8.39 -15.98
C ALA A 146 15.10 7.39 -17.05
N LEU A 147 13.76 7.20 -17.16
CA LEU A 147 13.07 6.35 -18.13
C LEU A 147 11.90 7.14 -18.75
N PRO A 148 12.17 8.23 -19.51
CA PRO A 148 11.15 9.21 -19.92
C PRO A 148 10.05 8.62 -20.79
N ASP A 149 10.35 7.57 -21.57
CA ASP A 149 9.39 6.94 -22.48
C ASP A 149 8.60 5.79 -21.82
N MET A 150 8.65 5.67 -20.49
CA MET A 150 8.05 4.55 -19.77
C MET A 150 7.21 5.02 -18.59
N GLY A 151 5.96 4.56 -18.56
CA GLY A 151 5.04 4.74 -17.44
C GLY A 151 4.55 3.41 -16.88
N PHE A 152 4.18 3.39 -15.62
CA PHE A 152 3.71 2.22 -14.91
C PHE A 152 2.28 2.43 -14.41
N VAL A 153 1.38 1.52 -14.75
CA VAL A 153 0.02 1.47 -14.22
C VAL A 153 -0.08 0.28 -13.27
N GLY A 154 -0.67 0.49 -12.09
CA GLY A 154 -0.81 -0.56 -11.09
C GLY A 154 0.37 -0.71 -10.13
N PHE A 155 1.39 0.15 -10.20
CA PHE A 155 2.50 0.21 -9.24
C PHE A 155 2.10 0.85 -7.91
N ASN A 156 0.86 0.64 -7.50
CA ASN A 156 0.23 1.25 -6.34
C ASN A 156 -0.65 0.25 -5.59
N SER A 157 -0.05 -0.71 -4.91
CA SER A 157 -0.81 -1.63 -4.08
C SER A 157 -1.56 -0.85 -2.98
N SER A 158 -2.89 -0.94 -2.98
CA SER A 158 -3.77 -0.32 -1.99
C SER A 158 -5.17 -0.93 -2.04
N PHE A 159 -6.05 -0.58 -1.09
CA PHE A 159 -7.48 -0.96 -1.14
C PHE A 159 -8.24 -0.42 -2.36
N CYS A 160 -7.70 0.62 -2.99
CA CYS A 160 -8.29 1.28 -4.16
C CYS A 160 -7.42 1.09 -5.40
N THR A 161 -6.71 -0.03 -5.52
CA THR A 161 -5.74 -0.27 -6.60
C THR A 161 -6.34 -0.06 -7.99
N VAL A 162 -7.54 -0.58 -8.26
CA VAL A 162 -8.20 -0.43 -9.57
C VAL A 162 -8.51 1.03 -9.88
N LEU A 163 -9.11 1.75 -8.94
CA LEU A 163 -9.41 3.17 -9.10
C LEU A 163 -8.13 4.00 -9.28
N THR A 164 -7.10 3.72 -8.48
CA THR A 164 -5.84 4.44 -8.59
C THR A 164 -5.14 4.14 -9.91
N ALA A 165 -5.22 2.91 -10.42
CA ALA A 165 -4.70 2.55 -11.73
C ALA A 165 -5.40 3.32 -12.87
N GLU A 166 -6.73 3.46 -12.79
CA GLU A 166 -7.50 4.29 -13.73
C GLU A 166 -7.07 5.76 -13.71
N VAL A 167 -6.93 6.33 -12.50
CA VAL A 167 -6.47 7.72 -12.33
C VAL A 167 -5.03 7.89 -12.82
N ILE A 168 -4.13 6.95 -12.53
CA ILE A 168 -2.74 6.95 -13.02
C ILE A 168 -2.71 6.86 -14.55
N ALA A 169 -3.53 6.03 -15.17
CA ALA A 169 -3.58 5.93 -16.63
C ALA A 169 -3.96 7.27 -17.26
N ASN A 170 -4.98 7.96 -16.74
CA ASN A 170 -5.35 9.31 -17.15
C ASN A 170 -4.22 10.34 -16.93
N TRP A 171 -3.55 10.25 -15.78
CA TRP A 171 -2.42 11.11 -15.44
C TRP A 171 -1.24 10.89 -16.40
N LEU A 172 -0.91 9.63 -16.73
CA LEU A 172 0.21 9.27 -17.61
C LEU A 172 0.04 9.83 -19.03
N VAL A 173 -1.17 9.72 -19.59
CA VAL A 173 -1.45 10.28 -20.93
C VAL A 173 -1.19 11.80 -20.92
N ARG A 174 -1.70 12.52 -19.92
CA ARG A 174 -1.49 13.97 -19.79
C ARG A 174 -0.04 14.35 -19.54
N TYR A 175 0.66 13.55 -18.72
CA TYR A 175 2.09 13.72 -18.44
C TYR A 175 2.91 13.58 -19.74
N ALA A 176 2.66 12.52 -20.51
CA ALA A 176 3.39 12.24 -21.75
C ALA A 176 3.24 13.35 -22.79
N ASP A 177 2.04 13.96 -22.86
CA ASP A 177 1.73 15.04 -23.79
C ASP A 177 2.01 16.43 -23.23
N GLY A 178 2.60 16.53 -22.03
CA GLY A 178 2.89 17.84 -21.42
C GLY A 178 1.64 18.65 -21.05
N CYS A 179 0.50 17.97 -20.84
CA CYS A 179 -0.81 18.57 -20.61
C CYS A 179 -1.29 18.50 -19.16
N LEU A 180 -0.40 18.19 -18.20
CA LEU A 180 -0.73 18.36 -16.79
C LEU A 180 -0.87 19.85 -16.45
N ALA A 181 -1.77 20.19 -15.55
CA ALA A 181 -1.91 21.55 -15.07
C ALA A 181 -0.69 22.03 -14.27
N ASP A 182 -0.01 21.08 -13.64
CA ASP A 182 1.26 21.26 -12.93
C ASP A 182 2.25 20.22 -13.45
N GLN A 183 2.93 20.54 -14.56
CA GLN A 183 3.89 19.63 -15.21
C GLN A 183 5.21 19.65 -14.44
N PRO A 184 5.60 18.51 -13.81
CA PRO A 184 6.80 18.48 -12.99
C PRO A 184 8.08 18.54 -13.84
N THR A 185 9.08 19.24 -13.34
CA THR A 185 10.44 19.14 -13.86
C THR A 185 11.12 17.86 -13.39
N GLU A 186 12.17 17.44 -14.09
CA GLU A 186 12.98 16.29 -13.67
C GLU A 186 13.55 16.47 -12.26
N ALA A 187 13.97 17.68 -11.90
CA ALA A 187 14.50 17.99 -10.57
C ALA A 187 13.45 17.82 -9.47
N GLU A 188 12.21 18.27 -9.71
CA GLU A 188 11.10 18.09 -8.79
C GLU A 188 10.70 16.63 -8.63
N MET A 189 10.67 15.88 -9.73
CA MET A 189 10.41 14.43 -9.68
C MET A 189 11.46 13.69 -8.87
N ASN A 190 12.75 13.98 -9.10
CA ASN A 190 13.84 13.36 -8.34
C ASN A 190 13.80 13.74 -6.86
N ALA A 191 13.56 15.00 -6.52
CA ALA A 191 13.41 15.44 -5.13
C ALA A 191 12.24 14.75 -4.43
N ASN A 192 11.11 14.57 -5.11
CA ASN A 192 9.97 13.84 -4.57
C ASN A 192 10.28 12.36 -4.38
N ILE A 193 10.96 11.70 -5.33
CA ILE A 193 11.39 10.30 -5.21
C ILE A 193 12.26 10.11 -3.97
N GLU A 194 13.28 10.95 -3.77
CA GLU A 194 14.16 10.85 -2.59
C GLU A 194 13.39 11.07 -1.27
N MET A 195 12.52 12.06 -1.24
CA MET A 195 11.65 12.30 -0.09
C MET A 195 10.76 11.10 0.21
N MET A 196 10.17 10.47 -0.81
CA MET A 196 9.32 9.30 -0.66
C MET A 196 10.09 8.07 -0.19
N LEU A 197 11.31 7.84 -0.72
CA LEU A 197 12.18 6.75 -0.30
C LEU A 197 12.59 6.91 1.18
N ALA A 198 13.00 8.12 1.59
CA ALA A 198 13.34 8.40 2.97
C ALA A 198 12.15 8.18 3.91
N TRP A 199 10.97 8.71 3.55
CA TRP A 199 9.74 8.51 4.31
C TRP A 199 9.37 7.03 4.44
N ARG A 200 9.49 6.22 3.37
CA ARG A 200 9.19 4.79 3.41
C ARG A 200 10.12 4.02 4.35
N ARG A 201 11.41 4.35 4.35
CA ARG A 201 12.38 3.72 5.26
C ARG A 201 12.05 3.99 6.72
N GLU A 202 11.63 5.21 7.04
CA GLU A 202 11.31 5.64 8.40
C GLU A 202 9.94 5.13 8.86
N GLU A 203 8.91 5.40 8.07
CA GLU A 203 7.52 5.22 8.50
C GLU A 203 6.89 3.89 8.05
N ARG A 204 7.48 3.23 7.04
CA ARG A 204 6.91 2.06 6.40
C ARG A 204 7.93 0.93 6.17
N PRO A 205 8.70 0.52 7.19
CA PRO A 205 9.74 -0.50 7.01
C PRO A 205 9.16 -1.85 6.53
N ALA A 206 7.96 -2.24 6.97
CA ALA A 206 7.30 -3.46 6.51
C ALA A 206 6.89 -3.43 5.03
N ALA A 207 6.65 -2.25 4.45
CA ALA A 207 6.29 -2.12 3.04
C ALA A 207 7.50 -2.27 2.09
N GLN A 208 8.72 -2.28 2.62
CA GLN A 208 9.93 -2.42 1.81
C GLN A 208 10.01 -3.75 1.09
N ILE A 209 9.47 -4.83 1.68
CA ILE A 209 9.40 -6.15 1.02
C ILE A 209 8.58 -6.13 -0.27
N TYR A 210 7.74 -5.13 -0.47
CA TYR A 210 6.94 -4.90 -1.67
C TYR A 210 7.57 -3.83 -2.59
N GLY A 211 8.86 -3.58 -2.50
CA GLY A 211 9.55 -2.58 -3.32
C GLY A 211 9.08 -1.13 -3.10
N GLY A 212 8.39 -0.87 -1.99
CA GLY A 212 7.84 0.45 -1.67
C GLY A 212 6.63 0.87 -2.51
N LEU A 213 6.04 -0.01 -3.30
CA LEU A 213 4.90 0.28 -4.17
C LEU A 213 3.54 0.22 -3.46
N CYS A 214 3.53 0.06 -2.15
CA CYS A 214 2.30 0.08 -1.35
C CYS A 214 1.93 1.51 -0.96
N ALA A 215 0.82 2.03 -1.48
CA ALA A 215 0.27 3.34 -1.12
C ALA A 215 -0.61 3.30 0.14
N ALA A 216 -1.01 2.12 0.63
CA ALA A 216 -1.82 2.00 1.83
C ALA A 216 -1.04 2.52 3.07
N PRO A 217 -1.71 3.17 4.04
CA PRO A 217 -3.12 3.52 4.06
C PRO A 217 -3.47 4.83 3.32
N PHE A 218 -2.52 5.47 2.63
CA PHE A 218 -2.61 6.83 2.07
C PHE A 218 -3.13 6.87 0.62
N HIS A 219 -4.04 5.99 0.26
CA HIS A 219 -4.59 5.93 -1.09
C HIS A 219 -5.35 7.20 -1.49
N PHE A 220 -6.09 7.84 -0.56
CA PHE A 220 -6.79 9.09 -0.87
C PHE A 220 -5.84 10.27 -1.03
N LYS A 221 -4.78 10.33 -0.21
CA LYS A 221 -3.74 11.36 -0.38
C LYS A 221 -3.08 11.22 -1.75
N HIS A 222 -2.74 10.00 -2.16
CA HIS A 222 -2.13 9.74 -3.46
C HIS A 222 -3.07 10.12 -4.62
N LEU A 223 -4.34 9.74 -4.54
CA LEU A 223 -5.35 10.14 -5.52
C LEU A 223 -5.52 11.66 -5.60
N ASP A 224 -5.56 12.33 -4.45
CA ASP A 224 -5.69 13.80 -4.41
C ASP A 224 -4.48 14.50 -5.06
N GLU A 225 -3.26 13.96 -4.90
CA GLU A 225 -2.06 14.49 -5.56
C GLU A 225 -2.12 14.31 -7.08
N LEU A 226 -2.50 13.12 -7.58
CA LEU A 226 -2.68 12.88 -9.01
C LEU A 226 -3.74 13.79 -9.63
N LEU A 227 -4.87 13.96 -8.96
CA LEU A 227 -5.94 14.84 -9.41
C LEU A 227 -5.53 16.31 -9.39
N ALA A 228 -4.73 16.73 -8.41
CA ALA A 228 -4.21 18.09 -8.35
C ALA A 228 -3.25 18.39 -9.50
N ASP A 229 -2.34 17.46 -9.80
CA ASP A 229 -1.42 17.57 -10.95
C ASP A 229 -2.19 17.73 -12.27
N MET A 230 -3.35 17.08 -12.41
CA MET A 230 -4.23 17.19 -13.59
C MET A 230 -5.12 18.44 -13.58
N GLY A 231 -5.05 19.29 -12.55
CA GLY A 231 -5.88 20.49 -12.43
C GLY A 231 -7.34 20.24 -12.07
N ALA A 232 -7.65 19.08 -11.49
CA ALA A 232 -8.99 18.80 -11.01
C ALA A 232 -9.43 19.84 -9.97
N LYS A 233 -10.66 20.31 -10.07
CA LYS A 233 -11.22 21.25 -9.09
C LYS A 233 -11.24 20.57 -7.72
N LYS A 234 -10.66 21.25 -6.72
CA LYS A 234 -10.74 20.77 -5.34
C LYS A 234 -12.19 20.48 -4.99
N ARG A 235 -12.44 19.27 -4.52
CA ARG A 235 -13.78 18.84 -4.13
C ARG A 235 -14.29 19.75 -3.00
N LYS A 236 -15.24 20.65 -3.31
CA LYS A 236 -16.09 21.25 -2.30
C LYS A 236 -17.15 20.22 -1.95
N ARG A 237 -17.07 19.64 -0.78
CA ARG A 237 -18.22 18.94 -0.18
C ARG A 237 -18.99 19.91 0.67
N ASP A 238 -20.31 19.77 0.61
CA ASP A 238 -21.22 20.55 1.45
C ASP A 238 -21.06 20.21 2.94
N ASN A 239 -20.45 19.06 3.25
CA ASN A 239 -20.17 18.63 4.62
C ASN A 239 -18.75 18.03 4.73
N PRO A 240 -17.75 18.79 5.24
CA PRO A 240 -16.39 18.32 5.45
C PRO A 240 -16.27 17.13 6.41
N LEU A 241 -17.15 17.04 7.44
CA LEU A 241 -17.16 15.92 8.37
C LEU A 241 -17.60 14.63 7.69
N ALA A 242 -18.63 14.70 6.85
CA ALA A 242 -19.06 13.54 6.06
C ALA A 242 -17.95 13.03 5.16
N GLU A 243 -17.08 13.89 4.63
CA GLU A 243 -15.92 13.48 3.83
C GLU A 243 -14.92 12.64 4.63
N GLN A 244 -14.68 13.00 5.88
CA GLN A 244 -13.72 12.30 6.74
C GLN A 244 -14.24 10.91 7.15
N PHE A 245 -15.53 10.79 7.41
CA PHE A 245 -16.13 9.61 8.05
C PHE A 245 -17.03 8.75 7.16
N SER A 246 -17.36 9.21 5.94
CA SER A 246 -18.15 8.41 5.00
C SER A 246 -17.28 7.36 4.29
N TYR A 247 -17.92 6.28 3.83
CA TYR A 247 -17.30 5.37 2.88
C TYR A 247 -16.92 6.11 1.59
N PRO A 248 -15.77 5.78 0.98
CA PRO A 248 -15.39 6.37 -0.27
C PRO A 248 -16.40 6.02 -1.37
N ASN A 249 -16.90 7.06 -2.05
CA ASN A 249 -17.69 6.87 -3.25
C ASN A 249 -16.75 6.83 -4.46
N HIS A 250 -16.39 5.63 -4.90
CA HIS A 250 -15.48 5.45 -6.04
C HIS A 250 -16.04 6.03 -7.34
N SER A 251 -17.36 5.96 -7.55
CA SER A 251 -18.00 6.53 -8.74
C SER A 251 -17.87 8.06 -8.82
N ALA A 252 -17.68 8.74 -7.69
CA ALA A 252 -17.47 10.20 -7.70
C ALA A 252 -16.14 10.60 -8.36
N TYR A 253 -15.17 9.69 -8.46
CA TYR A 253 -13.90 9.98 -9.13
C TYR A 253 -14.03 10.12 -10.64
N GLY A 254 -15.00 9.46 -11.28
CA GLY A 254 -15.34 9.71 -12.68
C GLY A 254 -15.73 11.18 -12.94
N ALA A 255 -16.50 11.78 -12.02
CA ALA A 255 -16.85 13.20 -12.10
C ALA A 255 -15.63 14.12 -11.90
N PHE A 256 -14.66 13.73 -11.09
CA PHE A 256 -13.41 14.48 -10.94
C PHE A 256 -12.55 14.41 -12.18
N LEU A 257 -12.38 13.22 -12.76
CA LEU A 257 -11.65 13.06 -14.02
C LEU A 257 -12.32 13.87 -15.15
N ALA A 258 -13.65 13.90 -15.20
CA ALA A 258 -14.39 14.72 -16.13
C ALA A 258 -14.26 16.24 -15.85
N SER A 259 -13.93 16.65 -14.63
CA SER A 259 -13.69 18.05 -14.25
C SER A 259 -12.30 18.56 -14.57
N CYS A 260 -11.35 17.67 -14.87
CA CYS A 260 -10.03 18.06 -15.34
C CYS A 260 -10.16 18.79 -16.68
N PRO A 261 -9.25 19.74 -17.01
CA PRO A 261 -9.18 20.33 -18.34
C PRO A 261 -9.24 19.23 -19.40
N GLN A 262 -10.09 19.43 -20.41
CA GLN A 262 -10.25 18.39 -21.44
C GLN A 262 -8.90 18.12 -22.11
N TYR A 263 -8.54 16.84 -22.13
CA TYR A 263 -7.40 16.38 -22.91
C TYR A 263 -7.74 16.49 -24.39
N GLN A 264 -6.99 17.34 -25.11
CA GLN A 264 -7.02 17.39 -26.55
C GLN A 264 -5.75 16.71 -27.04
N ALA A 265 -5.90 15.52 -27.64
CA ALA A 265 -4.78 14.89 -28.31
C ALA A 265 -4.29 15.82 -29.41
N GLY A 266 -3.01 16.22 -29.35
CA GLY A 266 -2.35 16.99 -30.40
C GLY A 266 -2.11 16.16 -31.63
#